data_80bb95a08c4f18f34db4eed9fb2a4a3d
#
_entry.id   80bb95a08c4f18f34db4eed9fb2a4a3d
#
_cell.length_a   1.000
_cell.length_b   1.000
_cell.length_c   1.000
_cell.angle_alpha   90.00
_cell.angle_beta   90.00
_cell.angle_gamma   90.00
#
_symmetry.space_group_name_H-M   'P 1'
#
loop_
_entity.id
_entity.type
_entity.pdbx_description
1 polymer ?
#
loop_
_entity_poly.entity_id
_entity_poly.type
_entity_poly.pdbx_seq_one_letter_code
_entity_poly.pdbx_strand_id
1 'polypeptide(L)'
;LHEPYRTLLGHLRHEVGHYYWDRLVRDGAWLEPYRGLFGDERIDYAAALQAHYDHGPQPDWAQRHISSYAATHPWEDWAETWAHYLHMVDSLGTALGFGLSAETLDSTIEPFGIDALHDPSDADAVHFLALINAWLEMTMVLNELARSMGQPDFYPFVMSAPVVAKLQFVHLVVRSARGSS
;
A
#
# COMPACT_ATOMS: atom_id res chain seq x y z
N LEU A 1 -8.40 -15.31 -12.82
CA LEU A 1 -8.05 -14.41 -11.74
C LEU A 1 -8.10 -12.98 -12.27
N HIS A 2 -9.19 -12.28 -11.98
CA HIS A 2 -9.37 -10.87 -12.37
C HIS A 2 -9.00 -9.98 -11.17
N GLU A 3 -7.72 -9.99 -10.77
CA GLU A 3 -7.28 -8.97 -9.82
C GLU A 3 -7.06 -7.65 -10.54
N PRO A 4 -7.67 -6.56 -10.07
CA PRO A 4 -7.36 -5.23 -10.54
C PRO A 4 -5.85 -4.97 -10.35
N TYR A 5 -5.22 -4.26 -11.27
CA TYR A 5 -3.80 -3.87 -11.17
C TYR A 5 -2.74 -4.94 -11.50
N ARG A 6 -3.08 -6.07 -12.09
CA ARG A 6 -2.08 -7.01 -12.65
C ARG A 6 -1.46 -6.48 -13.95
N THR A 7 -0.94 -5.26 -13.90
CA THR A 7 -0.08 -4.75 -14.97
C THR A 7 1.33 -5.33 -14.84
N LEU A 8 2.08 -5.35 -15.94
CA LEU A 8 3.50 -5.79 -15.91
C LEU A 8 4.32 -4.96 -14.89
N LEU A 9 4.08 -3.65 -14.82
CA LEU A 9 4.73 -2.77 -13.85
C LEU A 9 4.33 -3.09 -12.41
N GLY A 10 3.04 -3.35 -12.17
CA GLY A 10 2.54 -3.74 -10.84
C GLY A 10 3.19 -5.03 -10.37
N HIS A 11 3.25 -6.04 -11.24
CA HIS A 11 3.90 -7.31 -10.93
C HIS A 11 5.42 -7.14 -10.67
N LEU A 12 6.11 -6.35 -11.50
CA LEU A 12 7.52 -6.05 -11.27
C LEU A 12 7.75 -5.39 -9.91
N ARG A 13 6.91 -4.42 -9.52
CA ARG A 13 7.00 -3.75 -8.21
C ARG A 13 6.76 -4.71 -7.06
N HIS A 14 5.81 -5.63 -7.22
CA HIS A 14 5.52 -6.69 -6.26
C HIS A 14 6.74 -7.60 -6.05
N GLU A 15 7.32 -8.15 -7.12
CA GLU A 15 8.50 -9.03 -7.04
C GLU A 15 9.72 -8.31 -6.44
N VAL A 16 9.90 -7.03 -6.78
CA VAL A 16 10.93 -6.18 -6.17
C VAL A 16 10.64 -5.97 -4.68
N GLY A 17 9.37 -5.95 -4.25
CA GLY A 17 8.97 -5.92 -2.85
C GLY A 17 9.52 -7.12 -2.07
N HIS A 18 9.40 -8.34 -2.60
CA HIS A 18 9.99 -9.54 -2.00
C HIS A 18 11.52 -9.44 -1.85
N TYR A 19 12.21 -8.96 -2.89
CA TYR A 19 13.65 -8.74 -2.83
C TYR A 19 14.03 -7.76 -1.71
N TYR A 20 13.31 -6.64 -1.58
CA TYR A 20 13.62 -5.65 -0.56
C TYR A 20 13.21 -6.08 0.85
N TRP A 21 12.21 -6.96 1.01
CA TRP A 21 11.95 -7.59 2.29
C TRP A 21 13.17 -8.36 2.79
N ASP A 22 13.77 -9.18 1.93
CA ASP A 22 14.97 -9.93 2.23
C ASP A 22 16.16 -9.04 2.63
N ARG A 23 16.25 -7.87 2.02
CA ARG A 23 17.39 -6.95 2.21
C ARG A 23 17.23 -6.01 3.39
N LEU A 24 16.01 -5.61 3.72
CA LEU A 24 15.75 -4.51 4.65
C LEU A 24 15.04 -4.96 5.93
N VAL A 25 14.31 -6.07 5.89
CA VAL A 25 13.44 -6.51 7.00
C VAL A 25 13.94 -7.81 7.65
N ARG A 26 14.21 -8.86 6.87
CA ARG A 26 14.46 -10.24 7.33
C ARG A 26 15.42 -10.35 8.52
N ASP A 27 16.57 -9.71 8.47
CA ASP A 27 17.64 -9.88 9.44
C ASP A 27 17.94 -8.57 10.21
N GLY A 28 17.01 -7.60 10.17
CA GLY A 28 17.18 -6.26 10.70
C GLY A 28 16.28 -5.92 11.88
N ALA A 29 16.45 -4.69 12.35
CA ALA A 29 15.60 -4.13 13.42
C ALA A 29 14.13 -4.01 13.04
N TRP A 30 13.79 -4.10 11.75
CA TRP A 30 12.44 -4.00 11.24
C TRP A 30 11.63 -5.30 11.33
N LEU A 31 12.26 -6.46 11.63
CA LEU A 31 11.57 -7.75 11.61
C LEU A 31 10.44 -7.84 12.65
N GLU A 32 10.70 -7.49 13.90
CA GLU A 32 9.67 -7.56 14.94
C GLU A 32 8.53 -6.55 14.74
N PRO A 33 8.80 -5.28 14.38
CA PRO A 33 7.74 -4.36 13.98
C PRO A 33 6.94 -4.84 12.77
N TYR A 34 7.60 -5.46 11.76
CA TYR A 34 6.93 -6.08 10.62
C TYR A 34 5.95 -7.17 11.08
N ARG A 35 6.38 -8.10 11.94
CA ARG A 35 5.51 -9.16 12.47
C ARG A 35 4.31 -8.61 13.23
N GLY A 36 4.49 -7.51 13.92
CA GLY A 36 3.41 -6.82 14.62
C GLY A 36 2.32 -6.27 13.70
N LEU A 37 2.67 -5.88 12.47
CA LEU A 37 1.75 -5.28 11.50
C LEU A 37 1.21 -6.28 10.46
N PHE A 38 2.10 -7.10 9.91
CA PHE A 38 1.80 -7.98 8.78
C PHE A 38 1.50 -9.42 9.21
N GLY A 39 2.00 -9.82 10.37
CA GLY A 39 1.90 -11.20 10.87
C GLY A 39 3.21 -11.98 10.73
N ASP A 40 3.16 -13.25 11.14
CA ASP A 40 4.31 -14.13 11.16
C ASP A 40 4.57 -14.73 9.76
N GLU A 41 5.65 -14.33 9.12
CA GLU A 41 6.06 -14.79 7.80
C GLU A 41 6.49 -16.27 7.75
N ARG A 42 6.65 -16.91 8.90
CA ARG A 42 7.08 -18.32 9.00
C ARG A 42 5.93 -19.30 8.85
N ILE A 43 4.68 -18.85 8.73
CA ILE A 43 3.56 -19.74 8.41
C ILE A 43 3.80 -20.42 7.06
N ASP A 44 3.22 -21.60 6.90
CA ASP A 44 3.40 -22.38 5.67
C ASP A 44 2.84 -21.65 4.45
N TYR A 45 3.74 -21.12 3.63
CA TYR A 45 3.41 -20.35 2.44
C TYR A 45 2.57 -21.15 1.44
N ALA A 46 2.96 -22.43 1.18
CA ALA A 46 2.26 -23.24 0.20
C ALA A 46 0.84 -23.58 0.66
N ALA A 47 0.67 -23.87 1.95
CA ALA A 47 -0.64 -24.15 2.53
C ALA A 47 -1.52 -22.88 2.52
N ALA A 48 -0.97 -21.71 2.84
CA ALA A 48 -1.70 -20.44 2.82
C ALA A 48 -2.17 -20.09 1.40
N LEU A 49 -1.29 -20.23 0.41
CA LEU A 49 -1.61 -20.00 -0.99
C LEU A 49 -2.67 -20.96 -1.51
N GLN A 50 -2.56 -22.25 -1.19
CA GLN A 50 -3.56 -23.25 -1.58
C GLN A 50 -4.93 -22.95 -0.96
N ALA A 51 -4.97 -22.58 0.32
CA ALA A 51 -6.20 -22.21 1.01
C ALA A 51 -6.88 -21.00 0.34
N HIS A 52 -6.09 -20.01 -0.08
CA HIS A 52 -6.60 -18.85 -0.81
C HIS A 52 -7.24 -19.23 -2.16
N TYR A 53 -6.61 -20.15 -2.91
CA TYR A 53 -7.16 -20.60 -4.20
C TYR A 53 -8.41 -21.49 -4.04
N ASP A 54 -8.48 -22.27 -2.97
CA ASP A 54 -9.59 -23.19 -2.74
C ASP A 54 -10.82 -22.49 -2.16
N HIS A 55 -10.64 -21.50 -1.30
CA HIS A 55 -11.72 -20.87 -0.52
C HIS A 55 -11.90 -19.37 -0.79
N GLY A 56 -10.96 -18.73 -1.50
CA GLY A 56 -10.88 -17.28 -1.64
C GLY A 56 -10.34 -16.57 -0.39
N PRO A 57 -10.25 -15.23 -0.43
CA PRO A 57 -9.80 -14.45 0.72
C PRO A 57 -10.86 -14.45 1.83
N GLN A 58 -10.45 -14.16 3.05
CA GLN A 58 -11.36 -13.92 4.17
C GLN A 58 -12.34 -12.80 3.82
N PRO A 59 -13.63 -12.89 4.22
CA PRO A 59 -14.65 -11.89 3.84
C PRO A 59 -14.33 -10.45 4.26
N ASP A 60 -13.53 -10.27 5.31
CA ASP A 60 -13.13 -8.99 5.89
C ASP A 60 -11.72 -8.53 5.47
N TRP A 61 -11.13 -9.14 4.45
CA TRP A 61 -9.76 -8.83 4.01
C TRP A 61 -9.53 -7.33 3.77
N ALA A 62 -10.49 -6.64 3.17
CA ALA A 62 -10.39 -5.21 2.84
C ALA A 62 -10.29 -4.29 4.07
N GLN A 63 -10.62 -4.78 5.26
CA GLN A 63 -10.44 -4.01 6.49
C GLN A 63 -8.98 -3.98 6.97
N ARG A 64 -8.13 -4.90 6.48
CA ARG A 64 -6.76 -5.10 6.97
C ARG A 64 -5.69 -5.19 5.89
N HIS A 65 -6.09 -5.42 4.66
CA HIS A 65 -5.17 -5.65 3.53
C HIS A 65 -5.54 -4.76 2.34
N ILE A 66 -4.53 -4.35 1.58
CA ILE A 66 -4.71 -3.46 0.43
C ILE A 66 -5.31 -4.16 -0.78
N SER A 67 -5.13 -5.48 -0.89
CA SER A 67 -5.70 -6.33 -1.92
C SER A 67 -6.14 -7.67 -1.34
N SER A 68 -7.00 -8.40 -2.07
CA SER A 68 -7.39 -9.75 -1.67
C SER A 68 -6.21 -10.71 -1.67
N TYR A 69 -5.25 -10.51 -2.55
CA TYR A 69 -4.02 -11.31 -2.62
C TYR A 69 -3.09 -11.06 -1.44
N ALA A 70 -3.01 -9.81 -0.95
CA ALA A 70 -2.28 -9.47 0.27
C ALA A 70 -2.74 -10.28 1.50
N ALA A 71 -4.03 -10.65 1.56
CA ALA A 71 -4.57 -11.47 2.65
C ALA A 71 -4.10 -12.94 2.64
N THR A 72 -3.35 -13.37 1.63
CA THR A 72 -2.89 -14.75 1.48
C THR A 72 -1.81 -15.10 2.50
N HIS A 73 -0.79 -14.25 2.64
CA HIS A 73 0.38 -14.50 3.46
C HIS A 73 1.04 -13.18 3.86
N PRO A 74 1.63 -13.05 5.07
CA PRO A 74 2.33 -11.83 5.49
C PRO A 74 3.39 -11.33 4.50
N TRP A 75 4.08 -12.23 3.82
CA TRP A 75 5.10 -11.88 2.83
C TRP A 75 4.48 -11.31 1.55
N GLU A 76 3.30 -11.80 1.13
CA GLU A 76 2.51 -11.22 0.04
C GLU A 76 1.92 -9.86 0.42
N ASP A 77 1.46 -9.72 1.66
CA ASP A 77 0.94 -8.46 2.18
C ASP A 77 2.01 -7.35 2.14
N TRP A 78 3.24 -7.68 2.50
CA TRP A 78 4.35 -6.76 2.33
C TRP A 78 4.60 -6.40 0.86
N ALA A 79 4.68 -7.40 -0.03
CA ALA A 79 4.97 -7.18 -1.45
C ALA A 79 3.89 -6.35 -2.15
N GLU A 80 2.61 -6.60 -1.85
CA GLU A 80 1.48 -5.80 -2.30
C GLU A 80 1.55 -4.36 -1.74
N THR A 81 1.76 -4.22 -0.43
CA THR A 81 1.89 -2.89 0.21
C THR A 81 3.06 -2.10 -0.38
N TRP A 82 4.20 -2.75 -0.64
CA TRP A 82 5.36 -2.16 -1.31
C TRP A 82 5.03 -1.68 -2.71
N ALA A 83 4.37 -2.51 -3.52
CA ALA A 83 3.98 -2.17 -4.88
C ALA A 83 3.04 -0.95 -4.91
N HIS A 84 2.02 -0.95 -4.04
CA HIS A 84 1.09 0.16 -3.90
C HIS A 84 1.76 1.44 -3.41
N TYR A 85 2.67 1.35 -2.44
CA TYR A 85 3.48 2.50 -1.99
C TYR A 85 4.24 3.15 -3.15
N LEU A 86 4.91 2.35 -3.99
CA LEU A 86 5.60 2.88 -5.17
C LEU A 86 4.65 3.48 -6.21
N HIS A 87 3.46 2.88 -6.40
CA HIS A 87 2.44 3.46 -7.28
C HIS A 87 2.00 4.85 -6.78
N MET A 88 1.75 5.01 -5.49
CA MET A 88 1.33 6.27 -4.88
C MET A 88 2.39 7.34 -5.04
N VAL A 89 3.63 7.05 -4.64
CA VAL A 89 4.74 8.02 -4.69
C VAL A 89 5.02 8.46 -6.12
N ASP A 90 5.11 7.53 -7.08
CA ASP A 90 5.40 7.88 -8.47
C ASP A 90 4.25 8.63 -9.15
N SER A 91 3.00 8.23 -8.89
CA SER A 91 1.83 8.87 -9.49
C SER A 91 1.64 10.29 -8.96
N LEU A 92 1.77 10.49 -7.64
CA LEU A 92 1.70 11.83 -7.05
C LEU A 92 2.87 12.71 -7.51
N GLY A 93 4.09 12.18 -7.58
CA GLY A 93 5.23 12.89 -8.12
C GLY A 93 5.02 13.33 -9.57
N THR A 94 4.42 12.46 -10.38
CA THR A 94 4.04 12.75 -11.76
C THR A 94 2.97 13.85 -11.82
N ALA A 95 1.91 13.72 -11.02
CA ALA A 95 0.82 14.71 -10.98
C ALA A 95 1.34 16.10 -10.59
N LEU A 96 2.16 16.18 -9.55
CA LEU A 96 2.80 17.43 -9.12
C LEU A 96 3.70 18.02 -10.22
N GLY A 97 4.43 17.17 -10.94
CA GLY A 97 5.26 17.59 -12.08
C GLY A 97 4.46 18.23 -13.22
N PHE A 98 3.17 17.91 -13.35
CA PHE A 98 2.22 18.53 -14.27
C PHE A 98 1.41 19.69 -13.63
N GLY A 99 1.72 20.08 -12.40
CA GLY A 99 1.02 21.13 -11.69
C GLY A 99 -0.37 20.74 -11.15
N LEU A 100 -0.66 19.43 -11.08
CA LEU A 100 -1.88 18.92 -10.45
C LEU A 100 -1.65 18.81 -8.94
N SER A 101 -2.51 19.46 -8.15
CA SER A 101 -2.45 19.42 -6.68
C SER A 101 -3.81 19.06 -6.12
N ALA A 102 -3.82 18.22 -5.10
CA ALA A 102 -5.02 17.87 -4.35
C ALA A 102 -5.64 19.09 -3.63
N GLU A 103 -4.86 20.09 -3.29
CA GLU A 103 -5.32 21.32 -2.62
C GLU A 103 -6.38 22.10 -3.41
N THR A 104 -6.49 21.87 -4.71
CA THR A 104 -7.47 22.52 -5.58
C THR A 104 -8.73 21.69 -5.79
N LEU A 105 -8.81 20.49 -5.21
CA LEU A 105 -9.94 19.60 -5.36
C LEU A 105 -10.98 19.87 -4.26
N ASP A 106 -12.24 19.98 -4.67
CA ASP A 106 -13.38 20.02 -3.74
C ASP A 106 -13.73 18.56 -3.35
N SER A 107 -13.04 18.06 -2.35
CA SER A 107 -13.15 16.67 -1.91
C SER A 107 -14.15 16.52 -0.78
N THR A 108 -14.99 15.47 -0.88
CA THR A 108 -15.89 15.04 0.19
C THR A 108 -15.34 13.83 0.98
N ILE A 109 -14.10 13.42 0.70
CA ILE A 109 -13.46 12.30 1.39
C ILE A 109 -13.00 12.79 2.77
N GLU A 110 -13.36 12.02 3.81
CA GLU A 110 -12.82 12.24 5.15
C GLU A 110 -11.35 11.82 5.16
N PRO A 111 -10.41 12.71 5.49
CA PRO A 111 -8.99 12.39 5.49
C PRO A 111 -8.63 11.46 6.66
N PHE A 112 -7.62 10.64 6.50
CA PHE A 112 -7.02 9.92 7.61
C PHE A 112 -6.38 10.88 8.59
N GLY A 113 -6.56 10.59 9.88
CA GLY A 113 -5.90 11.26 10.99
C GLY A 113 -4.58 10.57 11.37
N ILE A 114 -3.87 11.21 12.29
CA ILE A 114 -2.57 10.72 12.79
C ILE A 114 -2.67 9.38 13.52
N ASP A 115 -3.82 9.04 14.01
CA ASP A 115 -4.17 7.78 14.67
C ASP A 115 -4.18 6.57 13.70
N ALA A 116 -4.24 6.81 12.39
CA ALA A 116 -4.11 5.76 11.38
C ALA A 116 -2.65 5.33 11.13
N LEU A 117 -1.67 6.04 11.68
CA LEU A 117 -0.26 5.80 11.45
C LEU A 117 0.30 4.70 12.38
N HIS A 118 1.29 3.97 11.87
CA HIS A 118 2.09 3.02 12.66
C HIS A 118 2.94 3.73 13.71
N ASP A 119 3.64 4.78 13.31
CA ASP A 119 4.44 5.64 14.20
C ASP A 119 4.00 7.10 14.04
N PRO A 120 3.04 7.55 14.85
CA PRO A 120 2.59 8.94 14.87
C PRO A 120 3.66 9.94 15.34
N SER A 121 4.70 9.47 16.03
CA SER A 121 5.78 10.30 16.59
C SER A 121 6.96 10.51 15.63
N ASP A 122 6.97 9.82 14.48
CA ASP A 122 8.02 10.00 13.48
C ASP A 122 8.05 11.45 12.97
N ALA A 123 9.25 11.98 12.75
CA ALA A 123 9.44 13.37 12.32
C ALA A 123 8.79 13.68 10.95
N ASP A 124 8.56 12.66 10.12
CA ASP A 124 7.93 12.78 8.80
C ASP A 124 6.44 12.35 8.78
N ALA A 125 5.87 12.03 9.95
CA ALA A 125 4.51 11.50 10.06
C ALA A 125 3.45 12.41 9.38
N VAL A 126 3.56 13.72 9.60
CA VAL A 126 2.64 14.71 9.00
C VAL A 126 2.79 14.76 7.48
N HIS A 127 4.01 14.71 6.97
CA HIS A 127 4.27 14.69 5.53
C HIS A 127 3.75 13.41 4.88
N PHE A 128 4.00 12.25 5.49
CA PHE A 128 3.46 10.98 5.02
C PHE A 128 1.92 10.98 5.01
N LEU A 129 1.30 11.51 6.06
CA LEU A 129 -0.17 11.63 6.14
C LEU A 129 -0.73 12.53 5.03
N ALA A 130 -0.06 13.66 4.74
CA ALA A 130 -0.43 14.52 3.64
C ALA A 130 -0.33 13.79 2.28
N LEU A 131 0.70 12.96 2.08
CA LEU A 131 0.85 12.13 0.87
C LEU A 131 -0.32 11.14 0.71
N ILE A 132 -0.70 10.43 1.77
CA ILE A 132 -1.81 9.47 1.74
C ILE A 132 -3.13 10.17 1.44
N ASN A 133 -3.40 11.29 2.09
CA ASN A 133 -4.64 12.05 1.87
C ASN A 133 -4.69 12.65 0.46
N ALA A 134 -3.58 13.19 -0.06
CA ALA A 134 -3.49 13.64 -1.45
C ALA A 134 -3.73 12.49 -2.45
N TRP A 135 -3.26 11.27 -2.15
CA TRP A 135 -3.53 10.10 -2.96
C TRP A 135 -5.01 9.75 -3.02
N LEU A 136 -5.72 9.79 -1.87
CA LEU A 136 -7.16 9.54 -1.81
C LEU A 136 -7.94 10.52 -2.70
N GLU A 137 -7.66 11.80 -2.57
CA GLU A 137 -8.32 12.85 -3.36
C GLU A 137 -8.02 12.70 -4.86
N MET A 138 -6.78 12.47 -5.20
CA MET A 138 -6.35 12.26 -6.60
C MET A 138 -7.05 11.06 -7.22
N THR A 139 -7.09 9.92 -6.52
CA THR A 139 -7.70 8.70 -7.05
C THR A 139 -9.22 8.80 -7.13
N MET A 140 -9.88 9.55 -6.24
CA MET A 140 -11.29 9.87 -6.37
C MET A 140 -11.57 10.54 -7.72
N VAL A 141 -10.85 11.61 -8.03
CA VAL A 141 -11.05 12.35 -9.30
C VAL A 141 -10.72 11.48 -10.50
N LEU A 142 -9.62 10.71 -10.46
CA LEU A 142 -9.24 9.83 -11.56
C LEU A 142 -10.29 8.73 -11.81
N ASN A 143 -10.87 8.17 -10.75
CA ASN A 143 -11.93 7.17 -10.87
C ASN A 143 -13.21 7.78 -11.47
N GLU A 144 -13.63 8.98 -11.02
CA GLU A 144 -14.79 9.67 -11.60
C GLU A 144 -14.57 10.03 -13.08
N LEU A 145 -13.37 10.47 -13.45
CA LEU A 145 -13.02 10.71 -14.85
C LEU A 145 -13.07 9.42 -15.68
N ALA A 146 -12.52 8.32 -15.17
CA ALA A 146 -12.58 7.02 -15.82
C ALA A 146 -14.03 6.57 -16.03
N ARG A 147 -14.87 6.64 -14.99
CA ARG A 147 -16.30 6.31 -15.05
C ARG A 147 -17.06 7.17 -16.03
N SER A 148 -16.78 8.47 -16.09
CA SER A 148 -17.42 9.40 -17.04
C SER A 148 -17.11 9.08 -18.50
N MET A 149 -16.03 8.35 -18.75
CA MET A 149 -15.62 7.84 -20.06
C MET A 149 -16.03 6.38 -20.30
N GLY A 150 -16.82 5.77 -19.39
CA GLY A 150 -17.25 4.38 -19.48
C GLY A 150 -16.12 3.37 -19.23
N GLN A 151 -15.06 3.78 -18.53
CA GLN A 151 -13.93 2.94 -18.16
C GLN A 151 -14.07 2.45 -16.70
N PRO A 152 -13.46 1.30 -16.33
CA PRO A 152 -13.36 0.90 -14.95
C PRO A 152 -12.50 1.88 -14.15
N ASP A 153 -12.65 1.82 -12.82
CA ASP A 153 -11.87 2.65 -11.91
C ASP A 153 -10.36 2.51 -12.17
N PHE A 154 -9.69 3.64 -12.20
CA PHE A 154 -8.23 3.70 -12.34
C PHE A 154 -7.53 3.06 -11.12
N TYR A 155 -8.04 3.34 -9.92
CA TYR A 155 -7.53 2.76 -8.67
C TYR A 155 -8.73 2.26 -7.83
N PRO A 156 -9.13 0.99 -7.95
CA PRO A 156 -10.33 0.45 -7.33
C PRO A 156 -10.12 -0.04 -5.88
N PHE A 157 -9.00 0.28 -5.25
CA PHE A 157 -8.65 -0.20 -3.92
C PHE A 157 -9.15 0.75 -2.83
N VAL A 158 -9.66 0.16 -1.75
CA VAL A 158 -10.11 0.89 -0.56
C VAL A 158 -9.00 0.85 0.48
N MET A 159 -8.59 2.02 0.97
CA MET A 159 -7.64 2.11 2.07
C MET A 159 -8.37 2.14 3.42
N SER A 160 -7.91 1.30 4.34
CA SER A 160 -8.33 1.29 5.74
C SER A 160 -7.18 1.80 6.62
N ALA A 161 -7.46 2.18 7.88
CA ALA A 161 -6.41 2.60 8.80
C ALA A 161 -5.28 1.57 8.97
N PRO A 162 -5.53 0.24 9.09
CA PRO A 162 -4.46 -0.76 9.10
C PRO A 162 -3.61 -0.76 7.82
N VAL A 163 -4.20 -0.49 6.66
CA VAL A 163 -3.45 -0.40 5.39
C VAL A 163 -2.56 0.85 5.40
N VAL A 164 -3.06 1.99 5.89
CA VAL A 164 -2.26 3.22 6.03
C VAL A 164 -1.07 3.01 6.97
N ALA A 165 -1.27 2.32 8.10
CA ALA A 165 -0.18 1.97 9.00
C ALA A 165 0.90 1.12 8.31
N LYS A 166 0.52 0.13 7.51
CA LYS A 166 1.45 -0.71 6.73
C LYS A 166 2.20 0.10 5.66
N LEU A 167 1.51 1.01 4.97
CA LEU A 167 2.13 1.91 3.99
C LEU A 167 3.16 2.84 4.66
N GLN A 168 2.84 3.38 5.85
CA GLN A 168 3.83 4.16 6.60
C GLN A 168 5.02 3.30 7.02
N PHE A 169 4.79 2.07 7.46
CA PHE A 169 5.88 1.18 7.80
C PHE A 169 6.85 0.97 6.62
N VAL A 170 6.33 0.72 5.41
CA VAL A 170 7.15 0.64 4.19
C VAL A 170 7.90 1.95 3.96
N HIS A 171 7.26 3.09 4.11
CA HIS A 171 7.89 4.41 3.98
C HIS A 171 9.07 4.59 4.94
N LEU A 172 8.90 4.21 6.22
CA LEU A 172 9.95 4.30 7.24
C LEU A 172 11.14 3.39 6.91
N VAL A 173 10.89 2.16 6.46
CA VAL A 173 11.94 1.23 6.02
C VAL A 173 12.73 1.81 4.85
N VAL A 174 12.04 2.34 3.83
CA VAL A 174 12.70 2.97 2.66
C VAL A 174 13.53 4.19 3.06
N ARG A 175 12.99 5.04 3.94
CA ARG A 175 13.70 6.23 4.44
C ARG A 175 14.97 5.87 5.23
N SER A 176 14.88 4.88 6.12
CA SER A 176 16.03 4.43 6.91
C SER A 176 17.16 3.91 6.03
N ALA A 177 16.84 3.20 4.95
CA ALA A 177 17.81 2.70 4.00
C ALA A 177 18.55 3.82 3.23
N ARG A 178 17.86 4.94 2.92
CA ARG A 178 18.45 6.11 2.25
C ARG A 178 19.38 6.90 3.17
N GLY A 179 19.08 6.96 4.47
CA GLY A 179 19.90 7.69 5.46
C GLY A 179 21.17 6.96 5.88
N SER A 180 21.31 5.68 5.50
CA SER A 180 22.47 4.83 5.81
C SER A 180 23.50 4.77 4.68
N SER A 181 23.29 5.54 3.60
CA SER A 181 24.18 5.68 2.43
C SER A 181 24.90 7.02 2.50
#